data_efade1a96434576f9cceb6872c13d14f
#
_entry.id   efade1a96434576f9cceb6872c13d14f
#
_cell.length_a   1.000
_cell.length_b   1.000
_cell.length_c   1.000
_cell.angle_alpha   90.00
_cell.angle_beta   90.00
_cell.angle_gamma   90.00
#
_symmetry.space_group_name_H-M   'P 1'
#
loop_
_entity.id
_entity.type
_entity.pdbx_description
1 polymer ?
#
loop_
_entity_poly.entity_id
_entity_poly.type
_entity_poly.pdbx_seq_one_letter_code
_entity_poly.pdbx_strand_id
1 'polypeptide(L)'
;MNFDPRKSAIADMSPSFATLVISLMILQGIFMENPDDLAAGIEITPQFERFSQRNDVFSRAFWDDTVRSAASQAFFASYRMETIPRRGDGFTQKDFALRNASWLISDIMTDRFAADGRREGFQAPISNDTPVAVEKVRFETPSDAAANVKKAARFFGADLCGVTGLDQRWLYEDRVDVRDMSKAPLGLPEGLTHVVVLGHEMDQELVRSYPSALGGAATGREYSHEAAIVMQLAAYIRNLGYQAVASMNDTGLVIPMAVQAGLGEYARNQMVITPKFGPRLRFSKIFTDMPLEADRPKRPGVAKFCDICTKCADACPVKALPLGPPKFGGGRSAIQGVKKWTSDAEKCFSFWTKLSSDCAICMRVCPFNRDFRSWPQRLWLKLALSPARGLALWFDRWRQGRLKPAQWWSRP
;
A
#
# COMPACT_ATOMS: atom_id res chain seq x y z
N MET A 1 -32.65 -21.18 8.39
CA MET A 1 -32.94 -19.72 8.29
C MET A 1 -31.65 -19.04 7.82
N ASN A 2 -31.61 -18.70 6.54
CA ASN A 2 -30.42 -18.04 5.95
C ASN A 2 -30.43 -16.56 6.37
N PHE A 3 -29.52 -16.17 7.21
CA PHE A 3 -29.25 -14.78 7.54
C PHE A 3 -28.51 -14.14 6.34
N ASP A 4 -29.20 -13.30 5.57
CA ASP A 4 -28.59 -12.46 4.55
C ASP A 4 -28.03 -11.16 5.23
N PRO A 5 -26.70 -11.01 5.38
CA PRO A 5 -26.11 -9.86 6.06
C PRO A 5 -26.24 -8.54 5.28
N ARG A 6 -26.87 -8.54 4.09
CA ARG A 6 -27.17 -7.34 3.29
C ARG A 6 -28.43 -6.61 3.76
N LYS A 7 -29.20 -7.19 4.68
CA LYS A 7 -30.24 -6.49 5.44
C LYS A 7 -29.66 -5.92 6.71
N SER A 8 -28.68 -5.03 6.59
CA SER A 8 -28.07 -4.40 7.74
C SER A 8 -28.85 -3.14 8.18
N ALA A 9 -28.53 -2.66 9.34
CA ALA A 9 -29.13 -1.63 10.18
C ALA A 9 -29.98 -0.49 9.55
N ILE A 10 -29.82 -0.17 8.27
CA ILE A 10 -30.65 0.82 7.57
C ILE A 10 -31.95 0.20 7.04
N ALA A 11 -31.97 -1.09 6.69
CA ALA A 11 -33.14 -1.79 6.17
C ALA A 11 -34.19 -2.11 7.26
N ASP A 12 -33.76 -2.18 8.51
CA ASP A 12 -34.65 -2.39 9.68
C ASP A 12 -35.14 -1.07 10.34
N MET A 13 -34.73 0.09 9.80
CA MET A 13 -35.17 1.41 10.26
C MET A 13 -36.52 1.77 9.64
N SER A 14 -37.38 2.42 10.41
CA SER A 14 -38.60 2.98 9.84
C SER A 14 -38.26 3.95 8.68
N PRO A 15 -39.03 3.99 7.60
CA PRO A 15 -38.76 4.85 6.45
C PRO A 15 -38.48 6.31 6.80
N SER A 16 -39.12 6.85 7.83
CA SER A 16 -38.91 8.20 8.34
C SER A 16 -37.53 8.38 9.02
N PHE A 17 -37.07 7.38 9.74
CA PHE A 17 -35.77 7.44 10.43
C PHE A 17 -34.62 7.25 9.44
N ALA A 18 -34.74 6.34 8.46
CA ALA A 18 -33.81 6.18 7.37
C ALA A 18 -33.65 7.46 6.54
N THR A 19 -34.80 8.13 6.22
CA THR A 19 -34.80 9.42 5.53
C THR A 19 -34.15 10.53 6.35
N LEU A 20 -34.35 10.54 7.67
CA LEU A 20 -33.71 11.52 8.56
C LEU A 20 -32.20 11.30 8.66
N VAL A 21 -31.75 10.06 8.75
CA VAL A 21 -30.32 9.70 8.78
C VAL A 21 -29.65 10.05 7.45
N ILE A 22 -30.28 9.72 6.32
CA ILE A 22 -29.79 10.08 4.98
C ILE A 22 -29.76 11.61 4.82
N SER A 23 -30.79 12.34 5.28
CA SER A 23 -30.82 13.80 5.23
C SER A 23 -29.77 14.44 6.13
N LEU A 24 -29.51 13.89 7.30
CA LEU A 24 -28.42 14.33 8.20
C LEU A 24 -27.03 14.06 7.58
N MET A 25 -26.84 12.94 6.90
CA MET A 25 -25.61 12.61 6.18
C MET A 25 -25.39 13.53 4.99
N ILE A 26 -26.43 13.86 4.24
CA ILE A 26 -26.42 14.84 3.14
C ILE A 26 -26.10 16.25 3.68
N LEU A 27 -26.70 16.65 4.79
CA LEU A 27 -26.43 17.93 5.44
C LEU A 27 -24.99 18.05 6.00
N GLN A 28 -24.37 16.92 6.32
CA GLN A 28 -22.95 16.87 6.72
C GLN A 28 -21.98 16.75 5.53
N GLY A 29 -22.49 16.74 4.29
CA GLY A 29 -21.68 16.61 3.08
C GLY A 29 -20.98 15.24 2.94
N ILE A 30 -21.47 14.21 3.61
CA ILE A 30 -20.93 12.85 3.53
C ILE A 30 -21.69 12.10 2.43
N PHE A 31 -21.03 11.95 1.28
CA PHE A 31 -21.57 11.17 0.17
C PHE A 31 -21.03 9.74 0.27
N MET A 32 -21.88 8.79 0.66
CA MET A 32 -21.56 7.36 0.68
C MET A 32 -22.33 6.69 -0.46
N GLU A 33 -21.80 6.79 -1.68
CA GLU A 33 -22.46 6.23 -2.87
C GLU A 33 -22.26 4.72 -3.05
N ASN A 34 -21.30 4.12 -2.35
CA ASN A 34 -20.95 2.71 -2.52
C ASN A 34 -21.09 1.95 -1.19
N PRO A 35 -21.97 0.91 -1.11
CA PRO A 35 -22.06 0.05 0.08
C PRO A 35 -20.72 -0.54 0.53
N ASP A 36 -19.79 -0.77 -0.40
CA ASP A 36 -18.46 -1.29 -0.11
C ASP A 36 -17.58 -0.25 0.60
N ASP A 37 -17.81 1.05 0.39
CA ASP A 37 -17.11 2.12 1.11
C ASP A 37 -17.45 2.10 2.60
N LEU A 38 -18.74 1.91 2.94
CA LEU A 38 -19.18 1.78 4.32
C LEU A 38 -18.53 0.57 4.98
N ALA A 39 -18.55 -0.58 4.31
CA ALA A 39 -17.91 -1.80 4.78
C ALA A 39 -16.40 -1.65 4.93
N ALA A 40 -15.75 -0.91 4.02
CA ALA A 40 -14.32 -0.58 4.05
C ALA A 40 -13.96 0.52 5.06
N GLY A 41 -14.95 1.30 5.52
CA GLY A 41 -14.75 2.49 6.36
C GLY A 41 -14.12 3.66 5.60
N ILE A 42 -14.41 3.76 4.33
CA ILE A 42 -14.01 4.86 3.46
C ILE A 42 -15.11 5.92 3.50
N GLU A 43 -14.78 7.12 3.95
CA GLU A 43 -15.70 8.27 3.96
C GLU A 43 -15.22 9.29 2.93
N ILE A 44 -16.06 9.63 1.96
CA ILE A 44 -15.74 10.52 0.84
C ILE A 44 -16.72 11.71 0.86
N THR A 45 -16.23 12.91 0.52
CA THR A 45 -17.06 14.12 0.38
C THR A 45 -17.32 14.47 -1.08
N PRO A 46 -18.29 15.34 -1.39
CA PRO A 46 -18.49 15.88 -2.73
C PRO A 46 -17.30 16.62 -3.32
N GLN A 47 -16.35 17.05 -2.48
CA GLN A 47 -15.09 17.67 -2.88
C GLN A 47 -13.99 16.66 -3.22
N PHE A 48 -14.35 15.38 -3.37
CA PHE A 48 -13.42 14.36 -3.81
C PHE A 48 -12.91 14.65 -5.21
N GLU A 49 -11.60 14.58 -5.37
CA GLU A 49 -10.92 14.65 -6.66
C GLU A 49 -10.00 13.46 -6.83
N ARG A 50 -9.93 12.92 -8.05
CA ARG A 50 -8.96 11.89 -8.38
C ARG A 50 -7.55 12.44 -8.18
N PHE A 51 -6.67 11.60 -7.67
CA PHE A 51 -5.31 12.03 -7.37
C PHE A 51 -4.48 12.16 -8.65
N SER A 52 -3.93 13.34 -8.90
CA SER A 52 -2.97 13.54 -9.96
C SER A 52 -1.60 13.01 -9.54
N GLN A 53 -1.00 12.15 -10.36
CA GLN A 53 0.34 11.60 -10.11
C GLN A 53 1.41 12.70 -10.02
N ARG A 54 1.19 13.83 -10.67
CA ARG A 54 2.07 15.02 -10.55
C ARG A 54 2.23 15.48 -9.11
N ASN A 55 1.20 15.28 -8.27
CA ASN A 55 1.18 15.69 -6.88
C ASN A 55 1.80 14.66 -5.92
N ASP A 56 2.18 13.47 -6.40
CA ASP A 56 2.99 12.54 -5.59
C ASP A 56 4.29 13.21 -5.15
N VAL A 57 4.69 13.01 -3.89
CA VAL A 57 5.84 13.71 -3.32
C VAL A 57 7.15 13.39 -4.04
N PHE A 58 7.28 12.19 -4.58
CA PHE A 58 8.45 11.81 -5.39
C PHE A 58 8.43 12.51 -6.75
N SER A 59 7.29 12.60 -7.41
CA SER A 59 7.14 13.38 -8.66
C SER A 59 7.42 14.87 -8.43
N ARG A 60 6.93 15.43 -7.32
CA ARG A 60 7.16 16.83 -6.94
C ARG A 60 8.63 17.17 -6.74
N ALA A 61 9.45 16.22 -6.32
CA ALA A 61 10.89 16.43 -6.19
C ALA A 61 11.61 16.80 -7.49
N PHE A 62 10.97 16.62 -8.66
CA PHE A 62 11.53 16.97 -9.96
C PHE A 62 11.07 18.34 -10.48
N TRP A 63 9.94 18.87 -9.99
CA TRP A 63 9.36 20.10 -10.53
C TRP A 63 8.95 21.16 -9.50
N ASP A 64 8.75 20.78 -8.24
CA ASP A 64 8.23 21.68 -7.19
C ASP A 64 9.39 22.13 -6.28
N ASP A 65 9.75 23.40 -6.33
CA ASP A 65 10.88 23.97 -5.58
C ASP A 65 10.70 23.87 -4.04
N THR A 66 9.47 23.62 -3.56
CA THR A 66 9.23 23.38 -2.13
C THR A 66 9.68 21.98 -1.68
N VAL A 67 9.84 21.05 -2.61
CA VAL A 67 10.25 19.63 -2.37
C VAL A 67 11.61 19.35 -3.00
N ARG A 68 11.89 19.95 -4.15
CA ARG A 68 13.15 19.81 -4.89
C ARG A 68 14.32 20.32 -4.08
N SER A 69 15.37 19.53 -3.97
CA SER A 69 16.61 19.90 -3.26
C SER A 69 17.78 19.07 -3.78
N ALA A 70 19.01 19.51 -3.51
CA ALA A 70 20.19 18.71 -3.79
C ALA A 70 20.14 17.35 -3.05
N ALA A 71 19.59 17.31 -1.85
CA ALA A 71 19.42 16.07 -1.09
C ALA A 71 18.42 15.11 -1.72
N SER A 72 17.29 15.60 -2.30
CA SER A 72 16.34 14.75 -2.99
C SER A 72 16.91 14.17 -4.29
N GLN A 73 17.67 14.96 -5.03
CA GLN A 73 18.35 14.49 -6.24
C GLN A 73 19.42 13.44 -5.92
N ALA A 74 20.25 13.68 -4.90
CA ALA A 74 21.23 12.70 -4.42
C ALA A 74 20.56 11.42 -3.90
N PHE A 75 19.39 11.51 -3.29
CA PHE A 75 18.62 10.35 -2.84
C PHE A 75 18.24 9.44 -4.01
N PHE A 76 17.66 9.98 -5.08
CA PHE A 76 17.27 9.19 -6.26
C PHE A 76 18.48 8.57 -6.95
N ALA A 77 19.63 9.26 -6.99
CA ALA A 77 20.86 8.71 -7.54
C ALA A 77 21.47 7.59 -6.68
N SER A 78 21.20 7.57 -5.38
CA SER A 78 21.90 6.70 -4.41
C SER A 78 21.70 5.20 -4.61
N TYR A 79 20.68 4.78 -5.38
CA TYR A 79 20.39 3.37 -5.64
C TYR A 79 21.32 2.76 -6.68
N ARG A 80 21.91 3.56 -7.57
CA ARG A 80 22.70 3.13 -8.71
C ARG A 80 24.15 3.62 -8.69
N MET A 81 24.42 4.63 -7.88
CA MET A 81 25.78 5.18 -7.76
C MET A 81 26.61 4.38 -6.74
N GLU A 82 27.92 4.47 -6.89
CA GLU A 82 28.85 4.02 -5.86
C GLU A 82 28.46 4.64 -4.52
N THR A 83 28.31 3.80 -3.50
CA THR A 83 27.88 4.24 -2.20
C THR A 83 29.04 4.78 -1.39
N ILE A 84 28.89 6.00 -0.88
CA ILE A 84 29.77 6.55 0.14
C ILE A 84 29.16 6.16 1.50
N PRO A 85 29.68 5.13 2.18
CA PRO A 85 29.08 4.66 3.42
C PRO A 85 29.30 5.69 4.53
N ARG A 86 28.24 5.93 5.29
CA ARG A 86 28.38 6.62 6.56
C ARG A 86 29.04 5.66 7.56
N ARG A 87 29.87 6.18 8.49
CA ARG A 87 30.56 5.38 9.49
C ARG A 87 29.69 5.01 10.69
N GLY A 88 28.42 4.70 10.48
CA GLY A 88 27.47 4.38 11.55
C GLY A 88 26.86 2.99 11.38
N ASP A 89 26.41 2.38 12.47
CA ASP A 89 25.69 1.12 12.46
C ASP A 89 24.41 1.25 11.61
N GLY A 90 24.28 0.39 10.61
CA GLY A 90 23.21 0.41 9.62
C GLY A 90 23.46 1.29 8.39
N PHE A 91 24.63 1.92 8.29
CA PHE A 91 25.04 2.74 7.15
C PHE A 91 26.50 2.42 6.75
N THR A 92 26.96 1.23 7.04
CA THR A 92 28.27 0.74 6.62
C THR A 92 28.24 0.37 5.14
N GLN A 93 29.41 0.19 4.54
CA GLN A 93 29.55 -0.31 3.16
C GLN A 93 28.77 -1.62 2.96
N LYS A 94 28.78 -2.51 3.95
CA LYS A 94 28.06 -3.79 3.92
C LYS A 94 26.54 -3.61 3.90
N ASP A 95 26.01 -2.65 4.67
CA ASP A 95 24.58 -2.35 4.71
C ASP A 95 24.10 -1.77 3.36
N PHE A 96 24.86 -0.85 2.76
CA PHE A 96 24.55 -0.30 1.43
C PHE A 96 24.72 -1.33 0.32
N ALA A 97 25.71 -2.22 0.38
CA ALA A 97 25.87 -3.27 -0.60
C ALA A 97 24.65 -4.20 -0.66
N LEU A 98 24.12 -4.60 0.50
CA LEU A 98 22.89 -5.38 0.55
C LEU A 98 21.68 -4.59 0.02
N ARG A 99 21.53 -3.32 0.46
CA ARG A 99 20.44 -2.45 -0.02
C ARG A 99 20.46 -2.33 -1.54
N ASN A 100 21.56 -1.95 -2.14
CA ASN A 100 21.65 -1.70 -3.57
C ASN A 100 21.43 -2.99 -4.38
N ALA A 101 22.00 -4.12 -3.94
CA ALA A 101 21.73 -5.41 -4.56
C ALA A 101 20.24 -5.81 -4.47
N SER A 102 19.56 -5.45 -3.39
CA SER A 102 18.13 -5.74 -3.22
C SER A 102 17.24 -4.98 -4.20
N TRP A 103 17.65 -3.79 -4.67
CA TRP A 103 16.93 -2.99 -5.66
C TRP A 103 17.23 -3.37 -7.11
N LEU A 104 18.23 -4.21 -7.36
CA LEU A 104 18.79 -4.44 -8.70
C LEU A 104 17.75 -4.85 -9.74
N ILE A 105 16.84 -5.77 -9.42
CA ILE A 105 15.82 -6.22 -10.37
C ILE A 105 14.80 -5.12 -10.67
N SER A 106 14.38 -4.36 -9.66
CA SER A 106 13.52 -3.19 -9.84
C SER A 106 14.20 -2.14 -10.74
N ASP A 107 15.49 -1.92 -10.55
CA ASP A 107 16.27 -0.97 -11.38
C ASP A 107 16.40 -1.45 -12.83
N ILE A 108 16.66 -2.74 -13.07
CA ILE A 108 16.69 -3.32 -14.42
C ILE A 108 15.34 -3.13 -15.11
N MET A 109 14.24 -3.38 -14.40
CA MET A 109 12.90 -3.16 -14.94
C MET A 109 12.67 -1.70 -15.30
N THR A 110 13.09 -0.78 -14.43
CA THR A 110 13.02 0.67 -14.68
C THR A 110 13.80 1.08 -15.93
N ASP A 111 15.03 0.57 -16.10
CA ASP A 111 15.87 0.87 -17.27
C ASP A 111 15.28 0.34 -18.57
N ARG A 112 14.71 -0.87 -18.54
CA ARG A 112 14.00 -1.41 -19.71
C ARG A 112 12.82 -0.52 -20.13
N PHE A 113 12.01 -0.09 -19.18
CA PHE A 113 10.90 0.81 -19.49
C PHE A 113 11.35 2.18 -19.97
N ALA A 114 12.46 2.70 -19.45
CA ALA A 114 13.02 3.95 -19.94
C ALA A 114 13.53 3.82 -21.38
N ALA A 115 14.19 2.71 -21.75
CA ALA A 115 14.62 2.42 -23.12
C ALA A 115 13.45 2.34 -24.12
N ASP A 116 12.31 1.81 -23.67
CA ASP A 116 11.07 1.74 -24.47
C ASP A 116 10.29 3.07 -24.50
N GLY A 117 10.89 4.19 -24.06
CA GLY A 117 10.23 5.48 -23.95
C GLY A 117 9.21 5.55 -22.80
N ARG A 118 9.20 4.56 -21.93
CA ARG A 118 8.35 4.50 -20.73
C ARG A 118 9.08 5.09 -19.54
N ARG A 119 8.29 5.53 -18.60
CA ARG A 119 8.77 6.01 -17.33
C ARG A 119 9.25 4.85 -16.44
N GLU A 120 9.86 5.18 -15.30
CA GLU A 120 10.36 4.25 -14.30
C GLU A 120 9.39 3.10 -13.97
N GLY A 121 9.91 1.88 -13.87
CA GLY A 121 9.13 0.65 -13.84
C GLY A 121 8.08 0.53 -12.72
N PHE A 122 8.26 1.21 -11.58
CA PHE A 122 7.27 1.22 -10.51
C PHE A 122 6.34 2.45 -10.54
N GLN A 123 6.46 3.31 -11.55
CA GLN A 123 5.64 4.51 -11.74
C GLN A 123 4.90 4.55 -13.09
N ALA A 124 5.01 3.50 -13.89
CA ALA A 124 4.27 3.29 -15.13
C ALA A 124 3.73 1.86 -15.17
N PRO A 125 2.62 1.59 -15.89
CA PRO A 125 2.10 0.25 -16.02
C PRO A 125 3.17 -0.71 -16.55
N ILE A 126 3.40 -1.80 -15.83
CA ILE A 126 4.30 -2.87 -16.27
C ILE A 126 3.53 -3.71 -17.28
N SER A 127 3.88 -3.59 -18.55
CA SER A 127 3.41 -4.52 -19.57
C SER A 127 4.48 -5.55 -19.87
N ASN A 128 4.07 -6.76 -20.16
CA ASN A 128 4.90 -7.75 -20.81
C ASN A 128 4.40 -7.94 -22.25
N ASP A 129 5.23 -8.52 -23.08
CA ASP A 129 4.91 -8.77 -24.48
C ASP A 129 4.06 -10.05 -24.67
N THR A 130 3.58 -10.66 -23.58
CA THR A 130 2.72 -11.84 -23.67
C THR A 130 1.37 -11.43 -24.21
N PRO A 131 0.96 -11.92 -25.40
CA PRO A 131 -0.33 -11.61 -25.97
C PRO A 131 -1.45 -12.24 -25.16
N VAL A 132 -2.66 -11.68 -25.29
CA VAL A 132 -3.87 -12.31 -24.75
C VAL A 132 -4.21 -13.50 -25.65
N ALA A 133 -4.39 -14.68 -25.06
CA ALA A 133 -4.78 -15.88 -25.80
C ALA A 133 -6.15 -15.68 -26.50
N VAL A 134 -6.28 -16.21 -27.71
CA VAL A 134 -7.51 -16.09 -28.50
C VAL A 134 -8.68 -16.78 -27.83
N GLU A 135 -8.43 -17.97 -27.29
CA GLU A 135 -9.44 -18.73 -26.55
C GLU A 135 -9.44 -18.39 -25.08
N LYS A 136 -10.64 -18.11 -24.56
CA LYS A 136 -10.83 -17.84 -23.12
C LYS A 136 -11.10 -19.15 -22.36
N VAL A 137 -10.30 -19.44 -21.35
CA VAL A 137 -10.61 -20.49 -20.38
C VAL A 137 -11.87 -20.08 -19.60
N ARG A 138 -12.89 -20.90 -19.64
CA ARG A 138 -14.14 -20.68 -18.91
C ARG A 138 -14.08 -21.33 -17.54
N PHE A 139 -14.49 -20.61 -16.53
CA PHE A 139 -14.66 -21.12 -15.16
C PHE A 139 -16.15 -21.32 -14.90
N GLU A 140 -16.50 -22.26 -14.04
CA GLU A 140 -17.89 -22.54 -13.70
C GLU A 140 -18.54 -21.34 -13.01
N THR A 141 -17.79 -20.68 -12.11
CA THR A 141 -18.26 -19.50 -11.40
C THR A 141 -17.14 -18.43 -11.28
N PRO A 142 -17.49 -17.15 -11.05
CA PRO A 142 -16.51 -16.12 -10.70
C PRO A 142 -15.69 -16.46 -9.44
N SER A 143 -16.27 -17.23 -8.52
CA SER A 143 -15.59 -17.73 -7.32
C SER A 143 -14.47 -18.71 -7.67
N ASP A 144 -14.71 -19.64 -8.59
CA ASP A 144 -13.69 -20.60 -9.06
C ASP A 144 -12.56 -19.87 -9.78
N ALA A 145 -12.91 -18.88 -10.60
CA ALA A 145 -11.94 -18.04 -11.27
C ALA A 145 -11.06 -17.29 -10.24
N ALA A 146 -11.67 -16.68 -9.23
CA ALA A 146 -10.94 -15.97 -8.16
C ALA A 146 -10.06 -16.93 -7.34
N ALA A 147 -10.54 -18.12 -7.01
CA ALA A 147 -9.77 -19.15 -6.31
C ALA A 147 -8.56 -19.60 -7.13
N ASN A 148 -8.72 -19.76 -8.45
CA ASN A 148 -7.66 -20.12 -9.39
C ASN A 148 -6.57 -19.02 -9.43
N VAL A 149 -6.94 -17.77 -9.64
CA VAL A 149 -6.01 -16.61 -9.64
C VAL A 149 -5.27 -16.51 -8.30
N LYS A 150 -5.97 -16.65 -7.17
CA LYS A 150 -5.35 -16.63 -5.83
C LYS A 150 -4.38 -17.80 -5.61
N LYS A 151 -4.65 -18.97 -6.20
CA LYS A 151 -3.73 -20.11 -6.17
C LYS A 151 -2.48 -19.84 -6.99
N ALA A 152 -2.62 -19.29 -8.20
CA ALA A 152 -1.51 -18.91 -9.05
C ALA A 152 -0.66 -17.80 -8.41
N ALA A 153 -1.28 -16.77 -7.82
CA ALA A 153 -0.58 -15.72 -7.10
C ALA A 153 0.32 -16.27 -5.99
N ARG A 154 -0.20 -17.22 -5.18
CA ARG A 154 0.60 -17.88 -4.14
C ARG A 154 1.72 -18.74 -4.71
N PHE A 155 1.48 -19.42 -5.82
CA PHE A 155 2.49 -20.22 -6.51
C PHE A 155 3.65 -19.35 -7.00
N PHE A 156 3.37 -18.14 -7.51
CA PHE A 156 4.39 -17.18 -7.91
C PHE A 156 5.08 -16.46 -6.73
N GLY A 157 4.57 -16.60 -5.50
CA GLY A 157 5.22 -16.10 -4.29
C GLY A 157 4.51 -14.94 -3.59
N ALA A 158 3.29 -14.55 -3.97
CA ALA A 158 2.53 -13.56 -3.24
C ALA A 158 2.11 -14.10 -1.85
N ASP A 159 2.35 -13.32 -0.81
CA ASP A 159 1.98 -13.68 0.57
C ASP A 159 0.49 -13.49 0.85
N LEU A 160 -0.11 -12.48 0.23
CA LEU A 160 -1.54 -12.19 0.25
C LEU A 160 -2.05 -11.93 -1.17
N CYS A 161 -3.30 -12.31 -1.41
CA CYS A 161 -4.01 -12.01 -2.64
C CYS A 161 -5.48 -11.76 -2.32
N GLY A 162 -6.01 -10.64 -2.78
CA GLY A 162 -7.42 -10.28 -2.70
C GLY A 162 -7.91 -9.72 -4.03
N VAL A 163 -9.21 -9.73 -4.23
CA VAL A 163 -9.88 -9.23 -5.44
C VAL A 163 -10.87 -8.15 -5.04
N THR A 164 -10.92 -7.06 -5.80
CA THR A 164 -11.96 -6.03 -5.69
C THR A 164 -12.45 -5.61 -7.06
N GLY A 165 -13.63 -5.00 -7.14
CA GLY A 165 -14.07 -4.31 -8.35
C GLY A 165 -13.14 -3.14 -8.70
N LEU A 166 -13.05 -2.81 -9.99
CA LEU A 166 -12.32 -1.64 -10.43
C LEU A 166 -13.11 -0.36 -10.07
N ASP A 167 -12.60 0.37 -9.09
CA ASP A 167 -13.13 1.66 -8.69
C ASP A 167 -12.30 2.78 -9.31
N GLN A 168 -12.90 3.51 -10.26
CA GLN A 168 -12.25 4.59 -11.02
C GLN A 168 -11.75 5.74 -10.12
N ARG A 169 -12.31 5.90 -8.92
CA ARG A 169 -11.89 6.92 -7.95
C ARG A 169 -10.44 6.73 -7.50
N TRP A 170 -9.96 5.49 -7.48
CA TRP A 170 -8.60 5.17 -7.03
C TRP A 170 -7.57 5.15 -8.15
N LEU A 171 -7.98 5.30 -9.40
CA LEU A 171 -7.03 5.52 -10.50
C LEU A 171 -6.49 6.95 -10.46
N TYR A 172 -5.24 7.12 -10.87
CA TYR A 172 -4.69 8.46 -11.07
C TYR A 172 -5.44 9.19 -12.19
N GLU A 173 -5.45 10.51 -12.13
CA GLU A 173 -6.06 11.35 -13.16
C GLU A 173 -5.39 11.12 -14.52
N ASP A 174 -4.05 11.09 -14.51
CA ASP A 174 -3.19 10.90 -15.66
C ASP A 174 -1.86 10.24 -15.25
N ARG A 175 -1.12 9.77 -16.21
CA ARG A 175 0.28 9.39 -16.06
C ARG A 175 1.16 10.61 -16.30
N VAL A 176 2.15 10.81 -15.46
CA VAL A 176 3.10 11.93 -15.55
C VAL A 176 4.50 11.42 -15.77
N ASP A 177 5.20 11.90 -16.81
CA ASP A 177 6.63 11.66 -16.98
C ASP A 177 7.42 12.71 -16.16
N VAL A 178 8.22 12.28 -15.21
CA VAL A 178 8.99 13.20 -14.35
C VAL A 178 10.18 13.85 -15.05
N ARG A 179 10.57 13.34 -16.23
CA ARG A 179 11.70 13.89 -17.00
C ARG A 179 11.34 15.24 -17.63
N ASP A 180 10.12 15.39 -18.10
CA ASP A 180 9.63 16.59 -18.78
C ASP A 180 8.28 17.08 -18.26
N MET A 181 7.71 16.42 -17.26
CA MET A 181 6.40 16.70 -16.66
C MET A 181 5.22 16.57 -17.64
N SER A 182 5.42 15.91 -18.76
CA SER A 182 4.35 15.62 -19.72
C SER A 182 3.30 14.70 -19.10
N LYS A 183 2.05 14.87 -19.55
CA LYS A 183 0.91 14.08 -19.14
C LYS A 183 0.47 13.16 -20.28
N ALA A 184 0.06 11.96 -19.94
CA ALA A 184 -0.51 11.00 -20.87
C ALA A 184 -1.66 10.22 -20.22
N PRO A 185 -2.59 9.67 -21.01
CA PRO A 185 -3.57 8.71 -20.50
C PRO A 185 -2.89 7.56 -19.74
N LEU A 186 -3.59 6.94 -18.81
CA LEU A 186 -3.05 5.80 -18.04
C LEU A 186 -2.68 4.60 -18.93
N GLY A 187 -3.25 4.51 -20.14
CA GLY A 187 -2.99 3.42 -21.08
C GLY A 187 -3.60 2.10 -20.67
N LEU A 188 -4.64 2.14 -19.85
CA LEU A 188 -5.41 0.95 -19.49
C LEU A 188 -6.34 0.57 -20.64
N PRO A 189 -6.42 -0.73 -21.04
CA PRO A 189 -7.42 -1.22 -21.98
C PRO A 189 -8.84 -0.93 -21.50
N GLU A 190 -9.77 -0.83 -22.43
CA GLU A 190 -11.18 -0.77 -22.11
C GLU A 190 -11.70 -2.10 -21.60
N GLY A 191 -12.81 -2.05 -20.84
CA GLY A 191 -13.51 -3.26 -20.38
C GLY A 191 -12.92 -3.90 -19.13
N LEU A 192 -11.88 -3.34 -18.50
CA LEU A 192 -11.37 -3.83 -17.22
C LEU A 192 -12.41 -3.60 -16.11
N THR A 193 -12.67 -4.63 -15.32
CA THR A 193 -13.73 -4.64 -14.30
C THR A 193 -13.26 -4.97 -12.90
N HIS A 194 -12.11 -5.63 -12.78
CA HIS A 194 -11.59 -6.12 -11.50
C HIS A 194 -10.13 -5.73 -11.29
N VAL A 195 -9.76 -5.70 -10.01
CA VAL A 195 -8.38 -5.52 -9.55
C VAL A 195 -7.99 -6.68 -8.64
N VAL A 196 -6.94 -7.39 -9.01
CA VAL A 196 -6.29 -8.38 -8.16
C VAL A 196 -5.19 -7.67 -7.39
N VAL A 197 -5.30 -7.59 -6.07
CA VAL A 197 -4.34 -6.93 -5.19
C VAL A 197 -3.46 -7.98 -4.52
N LEU A 198 -2.15 -7.85 -4.67
CA LEU A 198 -1.14 -8.73 -4.09
C LEU A 198 -0.44 -8.04 -2.92
N GLY A 199 -0.14 -8.80 -1.87
CA GLY A 199 0.66 -8.32 -0.74
C GLY A 199 1.92 -9.16 -0.60
N HIS A 200 3.06 -8.48 -0.34
CA HIS A 200 4.40 -9.07 -0.26
C HIS A 200 5.04 -8.70 1.07
N GLU A 201 5.41 -9.72 1.88
CA GLU A 201 5.94 -9.49 3.24
C GLU A 201 7.37 -8.98 3.20
N MET A 202 7.60 -7.84 3.81
CA MET A 202 8.95 -7.33 4.10
C MET A 202 9.54 -8.07 5.30
N ASP A 203 10.84 -8.37 5.24
CA ASP A 203 11.56 -9.04 6.33
C ASP A 203 11.41 -8.29 7.65
N GLN A 204 10.94 -9.01 8.68
CA GLN A 204 10.61 -8.40 9.98
C GLN A 204 11.86 -7.88 10.71
N GLU A 205 12.97 -8.59 10.64
CA GLU A 205 14.19 -8.19 11.34
C GLU A 205 14.81 -6.97 10.69
N LEU A 206 14.86 -6.94 9.35
CA LEU A 206 15.34 -5.79 8.61
C LEU A 206 14.44 -4.56 8.86
N VAL A 207 13.12 -4.72 8.89
CA VAL A 207 12.17 -3.65 9.25
C VAL A 207 12.43 -3.13 10.67
N ARG A 208 12.83 -3.98 11.61
CA ARG A 208 13.20 -3.55 12.96
C ARG A 208 14.48 -2.73 13.03
N SER A 209 15.30 -2.72 11.99
CA SER A 209 16.56 -1.94 11.93
C SER A 209 16.38 -0.50 11.46
N TYR A 210 15.21 -0.12 10.92
CA TYR A 210 14.95 1.25 10.45
C TYR A 210 15.20 2.31 11.55
N PRO A 211 15.68 3.53 11.20
CA PRO A 211 16.15 3.93 9.88
C PRO A 211 17.57 3.41 9.65
N SER A 212 17.81 2.76 8.53
CA SER A 212 19.13 2.27 8.13
C SER A 212 19.13 1.82 6.66
N ALA A 213 20.30 1.76 6.02
CA ALA A 213 20.44 1.16 4.70
C ALA A 213 20.08 -0.34 4.74
N LEU A 214 20.40 -1.02 5.84
CA LEU A 214 20.01 -2.42 6.06
C LEU A 214 18.47 -2.57 6.04
N GLY A 215 17.74 -1.67 6.70
CA GLY A 215 16.27 -1.65 6.62
C GLY A 215 15.78 -1.38 5.19
N GLY A 216 16.45 -0.47 4.46
CA GLY A 216 16.17 -0.19 3.04
C GLY A 216 16.31 -1.40 2.13
N ALA A 217 17.14 -2.39 2.50
CA ALA A 217 17.22 -3.65 1.77
C ALA A 217 15.91 -4.46 1.81
N ALA A 218 15.15 -4.39 2.91
CA ALA A 218 13.83 -5.03 2.97
C ALA A 218 12.86 -4.41 1.97
N THR A 219 12.87 -3.08 1.81
CA THR A 219 12.05 -2.39 0.81
C THR A 219 12.47 -2.79 -0.61
N GLY A 220 13.76 -2.71 -0.93
CA GLY A 220 14.28 -3.02 -2.26
C GLY A 220 14.04 -4.47 -2.68
N ARG A 221 14.25 -5.41 -1.77
CA ARG A 221 13.95 -6.82 -2.02
C ARG A 221 12.50 -7.01 -2.45
N GLU A 222 11.56 -6.39 -1.74
CA GLU A 222 10.15 -6.59 -2.06
C GLU A 222 9.74 -5.86 -3.35
N TYR A 223 10.30 -4.70 -3.68
CA TYR A 223 10.11 -4.09 -5.00
C TYR A 223 10.60 -5.00 -6.14
N SER A 224 11.74 -5.66 -5.95
CA SER A 224 12.27 -6.61 -6.93
C SER A 224 11.42 -7.87 -7.07
N HIS A 225 10.92 -8.40 -5.93
CA HIS A 225 10.05 -9.59 -5.92
C HIS A 225 8.66 -9.28 -6.46
N GLU A 226 8.02 -8.21 -6.01
CA GLU A 226 6.66 -7.86 -6.47
C GLU A 226 6.63 -7.59 -7.98
N ALA A 227 7.71 -7.00 -8.55
CA ALA A 227 7.82 -6.79 -9.99
C ALA A 227 7.76 -8.12 -10.77
N ALA A 228 8.53 -9.12 -10.33
CA ALA A 228 8.52 -10.44 -10.95
C ALA A 228 7.15 -11.13 -10.81
N ILE A 229 6.60 -11.13 -9.60
CA ILE A 229 5.35 -11.84 -9.27
C ILE A 229 4.17 -11.24 -10.04
N VAL A 230 4.05 -9.91 -10.05
CA VAL A 230 2.93 -9.24 -10.71
C VAL A 230 2.95 -9.44 -12.23
N MET A 231 4.13 -9.48 -12.83
CA MET A 231 4.29 -9.76 -14.27
C MET A 231 3.94 -11.21 -14.59
N GLN A 232 4.42 -12.18 -13.81
CA GLN A 232 4.11 -13.60 -14.00
C GLN A 232 2.60 -13.87 -13.89
N LEU A 233 1.95 -13.26 -12.90
CA LEU A 233 0.51 -13.44 -12.73
C LEU A 233 -0.29 -12.76 -13.83
N ALA A 234 0.13 -11.57 -14.30
CA ALA A 234 -0.50 -10.91 -15.44
C ALA A 234 -0.36 -11.74 -16.72
N ALA A 235 0.84 -12.29 -16.97
CA ALA A 235 1.06 -13.22 -18.10
C ALA A 235 0.19 -14.48 -17.99
N TYR A 236 0.04 -15.04 -16.79
CA TYR A 236 -0.85 -16.16 -16.56
C TYR A 236 -2.31 -15.84 -16.93
N ILE A 237 -2.83 -14.69 -16.47
CA ILE A 237 -4.20 -14.26 -16.79
C ILE A 237 -4.37 -14.03 -18.30
N ARG A 238 -3.36 -13.45 -18.98
CA ARG A 238 -3.38 -13.27 -20.44
C ARG A 238 -3.39 -14.62 -21.19
N ASN A 239 -2.65 -15.59 -20.70
CA ASN A 239 -2.66 -16.96 -21.25
C ASN A 239 -3.99 -17.69 -21.02
N LEU A 240 -4.82 -17.25 -20.08
CA LEU A 240 -6.20 -17.71 -19.91
C LEU A 240 -7.18 -17.01 -20.87
N GLY A 241 -6.74 -16.07 -21.70
CA GLY A 241 -7.55 -15.33 -22.67
C GLY A 241 -8.20 -14.07 -22.13
N TYR A 242 -7.73 -13.54 -21.00
CA TYR A 242 -8.24 -12.30 -20.39
C TYR A 242 -7.20 -11.18 -20.45
N GLN A 243 -7.66 -9.95 -20.53
CA GLN A 243 -6.77 -8.80 -20.40
C GLN A 243 -6.21 -8.71 -18.99
N ALA A 244 -4.95 -8.34 -18.87
CA ALA A 244 -4.32 -8.10 -17.58
C ALA A 244 -3.21 -7.06 -17.72
N VAL A 245 -3.21 -6.06 -16.83
CA VAL A 245 -2.18 -5.02 -16.75
C VAL A 245 -1.56 -5.05 -15.36
N ALA A 246 -0.28 -5.42 -15.30
CA ALA A 246 0.50 -5.40 -14.08
C ALA A 246 0.81 -3.96 -13.66
N SER A 247 0.75 -3.67 -12.38
CA SER A 247 0.99 -2.34 -11.83
C SER A 247 1.53 -2.45 -10.40
N MET A 248 2.55 -1.65 -10.11
CA MET A 248 3.12 -1.53 -8.78
C MET A 248 2.61 -0.25 -8.08
N ASN A 249 3.42 0.81 -8.00
CA ASN A 249 2.98 2.09 -7.41
C ASN A 249 2.30 3.04 -8.42
N ASP A 250 2.36 2.69 -9.69
CA ASP A 250 1.78 3.42 -10.81
C ASP A 250 0.26 3.25 -10.91
N THR A 251 -0.34 3.96 -11.87
CA THR A 251 -1.73 3.80 -12.34
C THR A 251 -2.81 4.18 -11.33
N GLY A 252 -2.62 3.92 -10.06
CA GLY A 252 -3.62 4.24 -9.04
C GLY A 252 -3.19 3.89 -7.62
N LEU A 253 -3.98 4.36 -6.67
CA LEU A 253 -3.77 4.23 -5.24
C LEU A 253 -4.08 2.80 -4.77
N VAL A 254 -3.06 2.00 -4.49
CA VAL A 254 -3.23 0.60 -4.08
C VAL A 254 -3.83 0.45 -2.67
N ILE A 255 -3.62 1.42 -1.78
CA ILE A 255 -4.06 1.35 -0.37
C ILE A 255 -5.59 1.18 -0.24
N PRO A 256 -6.44 2.04 -0.86
CA PRO A 256 -7.89 1.81 -0.81
C PRO A 256 -8.30 0.51 -1.51
N MET A 257 -7.65 0.13 -2.62
CA MET A 257 -7.91 -1.14 -3.30
C MET A 257 -7.61 -2.35 -2.38
N ALA A 258 -6.51 -2.31 -1.61
CA ALA A 258 -6.17 -3.36 -0.65
C ALA A 258 -7.17 -3.47 0.50
N VAL A 259 -7.72 -2.35 0.96
CA VAL A 259 -8.79 -2.33 1.98
C VAL A 259 -10.09 -2.89 1.41
N GLN A 260 -10.50 -2.48 0.20
CA GLN A 260 -11.68 -3.00 -0.49
C GLN A 260 -11.54 -4.49 -0.79
N ALA A 261 -10.35 -4.97 -1.16
CA ALA A 261 -10.04 -6.40 -1.34
C ALA A 261 -9.95 -7.20 -0.02
N GLY A 262 -10.28 -6.61 1.12
CA GLY A 262 -10.34 -7.29 2.41
C GLY A 262 -8.99 -7.73 2.99
N LEU A 263 -7.87 -7.17 2.51
CA LEU A 263 -6.53 -7.55 2.95
C LEU A 263 -6.18 -6.99 4.33
N GLY A 264 -6.78 -5.86 4.71
CA GLY A 264 -6.53 -5.24 6.01
C GLY A 264 -7.30 -3.93 6.18
N GLU A 265 -6.93 -3.14 7.18
CA GLU A 265 -7.58 -1.89 7.54
C GLU A 265 -6.57 -0.74 7.55
N TYR A 266 -6.98 0.43 7.08
CA TYR A 266 -6.14 1.63 7.04
C TYR A 266 -5.83 2.13 8.46
N ALA A 267 -4.59 2.55 8.68
CA ALA A 267 -4.07 2.92 9.99
C ALA A 267 -3.47 4.33 10.03
N ARG A 268 -3.22 4.83 11.25
CA ARG A 268 -2.62 6.16 11.50
C ARG A 268 -1.30 6.39 10.76
N ASN A 269 -0.49 5.36 10.57
CA ASN A 269 0.76 5.44 9.81
C ASN A 269 0.58 5.39 8.29
N GLN A 270 -0.67 5.48 7.82
CA GLN A 270 -1.08 5.45 6.41
C GLN A 270 -0.79 4.13 5.67
N MET A 271 -0.55 3.06 6.41
CA MET A 271 -0.37 1.72 5.86
C MET A 271 -1.64 0.89 6.08
N VAL A 272 -1.81 -0.14 5.27
CA VAL A 272 -2.79 -1.19 5.54
C VAL A 272 -2.19 -2.13 6.58
N ILE A 273 -2.86 -2.27 7.70
CA ILE A 273 -2.49 -3.24 8.73
C ILE A 273 -3.24 -4.54 8.46
N THR A 274 -2.50 -5.57 8.16
CA THR A 274 -3.05 -6.90 7.90
C THR A 274 -2.99 -7.78 9.14
N PRO A 275 -3.93 -8.72 9.32
CA PRO A 275 -3.92 -9.62 10.49
C PRO A 275 -2.71 -10.55 10.54
N LYS A 276 -2.11 -10.86 9.38
CA LYS A 276 -1.00 -11.82 9.29
C LYS A 276 0.37 -11.14 9.45
N PHE A 277 0.58 -10.00 8.81
CA PHE A 277 1.89 -9.38 8.69
C PHE A 277 1.97 -7.97 9.29
N GLY A 278 0.85 -7.48 9.87
CA GLY A 278 0.79 -6.10 10.35
C GLY A 278 1.04 -5.11 9.20
N PRO A 279 1.87 -4.07 9.42
CA PRO A 279 2.18 -3.05 8.42
C PRO A 279 3.28 -3.45 7.42
N ARG A 280 3.90 -4.63 7.56
CA ARG A 280 5.11 -5.03 6.82
C ARG A 280 4.78 -5.59 5.44
N LEU A 281 4.03 -4.86 4.65
CA LEU A 281 3.64 -5.27 3.30
C LEU A 281 3.92 -4.20 2.27
N ARG A 282 4.37 -4.65 1.11
CA ARG A 282 4.25 -3.94 -0.14
C ARG A 282 3.02 -4.47 -0.87
N PHE A 283 2.41 -3.64 -1.69
CA PHE A 283 1.24 -4.04 -2.47
C PHE A 283 1.46 -3.73 -3.93
N SER A 284 1.19 -4.71 -4.77
CA SER A 284 1.06 -4.56 -6.21
C SER A 284 -0.35 -4.96 -6.66
N LYS A 285 -0.69 -4.68 -7.90
CA LYS A 285 -2.03 -4.91 -8.42
C LYS A 285 -2.04 -5.29 -9.88
N ILE A 286 -3.09 -5.99 -10.29
CA ILE A 286 -3.35 -6.33 -11.70
C ILE A 286 -4.77 -5.91 -12.03
N PHE A 287 -4.91 -5.09 -13.06
CA PHE A 287 -6.21 -4.72 -13.62
C PHE A 287 -6.59 -5.75 -14.68
N THR A 288 -7.85 -6.26 -14.66
CA THR A 288 -8.28 -7.34 -15.57
C THR A 288 -9.77 -7.24 -15.91
N ASP A 289 -10.13 -7.77 -17.08
CA ASP A 289 -11.51 -8.01 -17.52
C ASP A 289 -12.02 -9.41 -17.11
N MET A 290 -11.18 -10.22 -16.46
CA MET A 290 -11.56 -11.54 -15.99
C MET A 290 -12.69 -11.44 -14.97
N PRO A 291 -13.81 -12.18 -15.14
CA PRO A 291 -14.92 -12.15 -14.20
C PRO A 291 -14.53 -12.87 -12.90
N LEU A 292 -14.20 -12.12 -11.88
CA LEU A 292 -13.75 -12.61 -10.58
C LEU A 292 -14.77 -12.29 -9.49
N GLU A 293 -14.94 -13.18 -8.52
CA GLU A 293 -15.67 -12.82 -7.30
C GLU A 293 -14.80 -11.89 -6.44
N ALA A 294 -15.34 -10.70 -6.14
CA ALA A 294 -14.69 -9.75 -5.26
C ALA A 294 -14.73 -10.22 -3.80
N ASP A 295 -13.61 -10.04 -3.11
CA ASP A 295 -13.55 -10.22 -1.66
C ASP A 295 -14.29 -9.08 -0.95
N ARG A 296 -14.73 -9.33 0.27
CA ARG A 296 -15.41 -8.32 1.09
C ARG A 296 -14.40 -7.57 1.97
N PRO A 297 -14.53 -6.25 2.10
CA PRO A 297 -13.76 -5.48 3.06
C PRO A 297 -13.88 -6.05 4.48
N LYS A 298 -12.80 -5.96 5.25
CA LYS A 298 -12.75 -6.43 6.64
C LYS A 298 -12.25 -5.32 7.55
N ARG A 299 -13.02 -5.03 8.61
CA ARG A 299 -12.66 -4.03 9.63
C ARG A 299 -12.46 -4.72 10.98
N PRO A 300 -11.34 -5.38 11.20
CA PRO A 300 -11.09 -6.11 12.44
C PRO A 300 -10.94 -5.21 13.68
N GLY A 301 -10.81 -3.90 13.52
CA GLY A 301 -10.71 -2.93 14.62
C GLY A 301 -9.34 -2.27 14.74
N VAL A 302 -8.53 -2.30 13.70
CA VAL A 302 -7.22 -1.61 13.67
C VAL A 302 -7.38 -0.10 13.81
N ALA A 303 -8.32 0.51 13.09
CA ALA A 303 -8.58 1.94 13.22
C ALA A 303 -8.96 2.31 14.66
N LYS A 304 -9.83 1.52 15.30
CA LYS A 304 -10.20 1.70 16.73
C LYS A 304 -9.00 1.56 17.67
N PHE A 305 -8.03 0.71 17.35
CA PHE A 305 -6.78 0.64 18.10
C PHE A 305 -5.92 1.89 17.86
N CYS A 306 -5.86 2.38 16.62
CA CYS A 306 -5.14 3.60 16.27
C CYS A 306 -5.72 4.85 16.92
N ASP A 307 -7.03 4.89 17.26
CA ASP A 307 -7.63 6.01 17.98
C ASP A 307 -6.95 6.26 19.34
N ILE A 308 -6.52 5.20 20.02
CA ILE A 308 -5.84 5.27 21.33
C ILE A 308 -4.31 5.12 21.24
N CYS A 309 -3.76 4.76 20.07
CA CYS A 309 -2.33 4.52 19.87
C CYS A 309 -1.71 5.60 19.00
N THR A 310 -0.73 6.33 19.54
CA THR A 310 0.00 7.39 18.84
C THR A 310 1.47 7.06 18.59
N LYS A 311 1.92 5.82 18.89
CA LYS A 311 3.34 5.43 18.87
C LYS A 311 4.09 5.78 17.58
N CYS A 312 3.44 5.62 16.42
CA CYS A 312 4.05 5.96 15.13
C CYS A 312 4.25 7.48 14.97
N ALA A 313 3.30 8.30 15.44
CA ALA A 313 3.39 9.75 15.42
C ALA A 313 4.42 10.27 16.44
N ASP A 314 4.42 9.70 17.65
CA ASP A 314 5.37 10.05 18.71
C ASP A 314 6.82 9.75 18.29
N ALA A 315 7.05 8.60 17.67
CA ALA A 315 8.37 8.18 17.21
C ALA A 315 8.85 8.85 15.92
N CYS A 316 7.97 9.56 15.20
CA CYS A 316 8.35 10.24 13.95
C CYS A 316 9.32 11.40 14.25
N PRO A 317 10.57 11.36 13.72
CA PRO A 317 11.58 12.37 14.05
C PRO A 317 11.18 13.79 13.60
N VAL A 318 10.43 13.86 12.51
CA VAL A 318 9.99 15.15 11.90
C VAL A 318 8.52 15.45 12.16
N LYS A 319 7.86 14.67 13.03
CA LYS A 319 6.46 14.86 13.40
C LYS A 319 5.51 14.98 12.19
N ALA A 320 5.76 14.18 11.18
CA ALA A 320 4.97 14.16 9.95
C ALA A 320 3.61 13.47 10.13
N LEU A 321 3.44 12.59 11.11
CA LEU A 321 2.20 11.85 11.34
C LEU A 321 1.28 12.56 12.35
N PRO A 322 -0.04 12.57 12.12
CA PRO A 322 -0.98 13.26 12.99
C PRO A 322 -1.20 12.53 14.32
N LEU A 323 -1.27 13.29 15.42
CA LEU A 323 -1.67 12.80 16.75
C LEU A 323 -3.19 12.69 16.90
N GLY A 324 -3.93 13.56 16.20
CA GLY A 324 -5.39 13.65 16.29
C GLY A 324 -6.16 12.58 15.51
N PRO A 325 -7.48 12.67 15.47
CA PRO A 325 -8.34 11.77 14.71
C PRO A 325 -8.16 11.94 13.19
N PRO A 326 -8.69 11.00 12.37
CA PRO A 326 -8.73 11.16 10.93
C PRO A 326 -9.53 12.39 10.53
N LYS A 327 -9.11 13.07 9.47
CA LYS A 327 -9.71 14.31 8.95
C LYS A 327 -9.82 14.25 7.43
N PHE A 328 -10.70 15.06 6.87
CA PHE A 328 -10.70 15.37 5.45
C PHE A 328 -9.55 16.33 5.12
N GLY A 329 -9.02 16.23 3.90
CA GLY A 329 -7.95 17.08 3.40
C GLY A 329 -6.55 16.63 3.82
N GLY A 330 -5.58 17.45 3.42
CA GLY A 330 -4.14 17.24 3.61
C GLY A 330 -3.34 18.19 2.73
N GLY A 331 -2.02 18.07 2.72
CA GLY A 331 -1.15 18.77 1.80
C GLY A 331 -1.35 18.34 0.34
N ARG A 332 -0.64 19.01 -0.58
CA ARG A 332 -0.74 18.74 -2.04
C ARG A 332 -0.50 17.27 -2.41
N SER A 333 0.38 16.57 -1.68
CA SER A 333 0.67 15.15 -1.91
C SER A 333 -0.30 14.18 -1.23
N ALA A 334 -1.51 14.64 -0.89
CA ALA A 334 -2.58 13.82 -0.33
C ALA A 334 -3.82 13.86 -1.19
N ILE A 335 -4.50 12.71 -1.34
CA ILE A 335 -5.81 12.69 -1.97
C ILE A 335 -6.79 13.54 -1.17
N GLN A 336 -7.56 14.37 -1.86
CA GLN A 336 -8.55 15.27 -1.27
C GLN A 336 -9.92 14.59 -1.17
N GLY A 337 -10.78 15.11 -0.27
CA GLY A 337 -12.15 14.63 -0.12
C GLY A 337 -12.30 13.24 0.53
N VAL A 338 -11.22 12.64 1.06
CA VAL A 338 -11.26 11.36 1.78
C VAL A 338 -10.88 11.58 3.25
N LYS A 339 -11.70 11.08 4.18
CA LYS A 339 -11.41 11.15 5.62
C LYS A 339 -10.39 10.08 6.02
N LYS A 340 -9.23 10.51 6.46
CA LYS A 340 -8.14 9.61 6.86
C LYS A 340 -7.11 10.30 7.74
N TRP A 341 -6.24 9.53 8.37
CA TRP A 341 -4.99 10.08 8.88
C TRP A 341 -4.10 10.42 7.71
N THR A 342 -3.66 11.67 7.63
CA THR A 342 -2.82 12.16 6.55
C THR A 342 -1.52 12.68 7.12
N SER A 343 -0.39 12.19 6.60
CA SER A 343 0.92 12.73 6.97
C SER A 343 1.23 14.01 6.19
N ASP A 344 2.14 14.79 6.75
CA ASP A 344 2.88 15.81 6.02
C ASP A 344 3.95 15.09 5.18
N ALA A 345 3.64 14.85 3.91
CA ALA A 345 4.48 14.09 3.00
C ALA A 345 5.82 14.79 2.74
N GLU A 346 5.84 16.11 2.73
CA GLU A 346 7.05 16.92 2.50
C GLU A 346 8.04 16.77 3.65
N LYS A 347 7.58 16.90 4.89
CA LYS A 347 8.43 16.64 6.07
C LYS A 347 8.92 15.18 6.09
N CYS A 348 8.07 14.24 5.80
CA CYS A 348 8.44 12.82 5.77
C CYS A 348 9.53 12.58 4.75
N PHE A 349 9.35 13.03 3.50
CA PHE A 349 10.30 12.81 2.41
C PHE A 349 11.61 13.57 2.64
N SER A 350 11.57 14.80 3.16
CA SER A 350 12.80 15.55 3.48
C SER A 350 13.70 14.83 4.51
N PHE A 351 13.10 14.01 5.37
CA PHE A 351 13.88 13.17 6.28
C PHE A 351 14.53 11.97 5.57
N TRP A 352 13.81 11.32 4.63
CA TRP A 352 14.38 10.24 3.82
C TRP A 352 15.62 10.70 3.06
N THR A 353 15.52 11.84 2.38
CA THR A 353 16.62 12.38 1.57
C THR A 353 17.87 12.62 2.40
N LYS A 354 17.72 13.10 3.65
CA LYS A 354 18.84 13.30 4.59
C LYS A 354 19.48 12.00 5.06
N LEU A 355 18.74 10.90 5.06
CA LEU A 355 19.26 9.57 5.43
C LEU A 355 20.06 8.92 4.29
N SER A 356 19.86 9.34 3.04
CA SER A 356 20.30 8.61 1.82
C SER A 356 19.81 7.16 1.82
N SER A 357 18.69 6.88 2.48
CA SER A 357 18.04 5.57 2.59
C SER A 357 16.60 5.75 3.03
N ASP A 358 15.84 4.65 3.03
CA ASP A 358 14.44 4.66 3.43
C ASP A 358 14.26 4.89 4.93
N CYS A 359 13.10 5.48 5.27
CA CYS A 359 12.65 5.59 6.65
C CYS A 359 11.30 4.87 6.80
N ALA A 360 11.24 3.88 7.67
CA ALA A 360 10.00 3.24 8.09
C ALA A 360 9.92 3.10 9.62
N ILE A 361 10.36 4.13 10.35
CA ILE A 361 10.28 4.17 11.81
C ILE A 361 8.83 3.94 12.27
N CYS A 362 7.85 4.53 11.60
CA CYS A 362 6.42 4.37 11.90
C CYS A 362 5.94 2.90 11.74
N MET A 363 6.49 2.16 10.78
CA MET A 363 6.26 0.73 10.62
C MET A 363 6.96 -0.06 11.73
N ARG A 364 8.23 0.24 12.00
CA ARG A 364 9.04 -0.43 13.01
C ARG A 364 8.40 -0.38 14.40
N VAL A 365 7.93 0.80 14.82
CA VAL A 365 7.36 0.99 16.17
C VAL A 365 5.89 0.60 16.28
N CYS A 366 5.24 0.28 15.17
CA CYS A 366 3.84 -0.09 15.17
C CYS A 366 3.61 -1.34 16.04
N PRO A 367 2.65 -1.32 16.98
CA PRO A 367 2.33 -2.48 17.79
C PRO A 367 1.95 -3.73 16.98
N PHE A 368 1.39 -3.55 15.78
CA PHE A 368 1.06 -4.64 14.87
C PHE A 368 2.27 -5.19 14.07
N ASN A 369 3.46 -4.57 14.16
CA ASN A 369 4.66 -5.12 13.55
C ASN A 369 5.19 -6.29 14.41
N ARG A 370 4.51 -7.43 14.41
CA ARG A 370 4.79 -8.62 15.18
C ARG A 370 4.79 -9.86 14.31
N ASP A 371 5.36 -10.94 14.83
CA ASP A 371 5.22 -12.28 14.24
C ASP A 371 4.01 -12.99 14.85
N PHE A 372 2.90 -12.96 14.13
CA PHE A 372 1.66 -13.59 14.56
C PHE A 372 1.61 -15.12 14.35
N ARG A 373 2.73 -15.77 13.98
CA ARG A 373 2.82 -17.24 13.92
C ARG A 373 2.78 -17.84 15.31
N SER A 374 3.32 -17.16 16.33
CA SER A 374 3.32 -17.63 17.71
C SER A 374 1.99 -17.38 18.42
N TRP A 375 1.59 -18.29 19.32
CA TRP A 375 0.31 -18.19 20.04
C TRP A 375 0.21 -16.95 20.95
N PRO A 376 1.26 -16.49 21.67
CA PRO A 376 1.15 -15.30 22.50
C PRO A 376 0.88 -14.05 21.67
N GLN A 377 1.47 -13.96 20.46
CA GLN A 377 1.25 -12.82 19.57
C GLN A 377 -0.16 -12.85 18.95
N ARG A 378 -0.69 -14.04 18.68
CA ARG A 378 -2.11 -14.18 18.25
C ARG A 378 -3.08 -13.80 19.37
N LEU A 379 -2.77 -14.12 20.61
CA LEU A 379 -3.58 -13.68 21.77
C LEU A 379 -3.53 -12.16 21.90
N TRP A 380 -2.34 -11.58 21.81
CA TRP A 380 -2.18 -10.13 21.81
C TRP A 380 -3.00 -9.47 20.66
N LEU A 381 -2.99 -10.04 19.47
CA LEU A 381 -3.76 -9.55 18.33
C LEU A 381 -5.27 -9.57 18.64
N LYS A 382 -5.78 -10.68 19.16
CA LYS A 382 -7.20 -10.77 19.56
C LYS A 382 -7.56 -9.70 20.60
N LEU A 383 -6.70 -9.46 21.57
CA LEU A 383 -6.88 -8.43 22.59
C LEU A 383 -6.86 -7.04 21.96
N ALA A 384 -5.90 -6.75 21.06
CA ALA A 384 -5.76 -5.47 20.39
C ALA A 384 -6.97 -5.11 19.51
N LEU A 385 -7.60 -6.11 18.91
CA LEU A 385 -8.78 -5.94 18.05
C LEU A 385 -10.12 -5.97 18.84
N SER A 386 -10.08 -6.22 20.15
CA SER A 386 -11.24 -6.27 21.04
C SER A 386 -11.52 -4.93 21.73
N PRO A 387 -12.62 -4.76 22.45
CA PRO A 387 -12.84 -3.61 23.32
C PRO A 387 -11.76 -3.40 24.39
N ALA A 388 -11.06 -4.47 24.80
CA ALA A 388 -9.96 -4.43 25.77
C ALA A 388 -8.59 -4.00 25.16
N ARG A 389 -8.59 -3.34 24.00
CA ARG A 389 -7.39 -2.89 23.28
C ARG A 389 -6.42 -2.03 24.10
N GLY A 390 -6.91 -1.34 25.10
CA GLY A 390 -6.07 -0.59 26.05
C GLY A 390 -5.06 -1.46 26.78
N LEU A 391 -5.45 -2.70 27.17
CA LEU A 391 -4.54 -3.67 27.77
C LEU A 391 -3.47 -4.13 26.78
N ALA A 392 -3.85 -4.38 25.52
CA ALA A 392 -2.87 -4.75 24.50
C ALA A 392 -1.84 -3.64 24.30
N LEU A 393 -2.26 -2.37 24.29
CA LEU A 393 -1.38 -1.21 24.20
C LEU A 393 -0.48 -1.08 25.44
N TRP A 394 -0.99 -1.36 26.64
CA TRP A 394 -0.20 -1.37 27.87
C TRP A 394 0.89 -2.44 27.82
N PHE A 395 0.58 -3.67 27.42
CA PHE A 395 1.57 -4.75 27.23
C PHE A 395 2.61 -4.44 26.15
N ASP A 396 2.28 -3.61 25.16
CA ASP A 396 3.23 -3.22 24.11
C ASP A 396 4.37 -2.31 24.64
N ARG A 397 4.27 -1.74 25.84
CA ARG A 397 5.35 -0.97 26.47
C ARG A 397 6.60 -1.81 26.75
N TRP A 398 6.44 -3.12 26.93
CA TRP A 398 7.49 -4.09 27.22
C TRP A 398 8.12 -4.71 25.97
N ARG A 399 7.79 -4.18 24.80
CA ARG A 399 8.22 -4.72 23.53
C ARG A 399 9.71 -4.50 23.29
N GLN A 400 10.33 -5.46 22.56
CA GLN A 400 11.72 -5.36 22.11
C GLN A 400 11.98 -4.07 21.33
N GLY A 401 13.09 -3.42 21.62
CA GLY A 401 13.55 -2.21 20.97
C GLY A 401 13.98 -2.39 19.51
N ARG A 402 14.63 -1.37 18.98
CA ARG A 402 15.26 -1.37 17.66
C ARG A 402 16.32 -2.48 17.57
N LEU A 403 16.31 -3.25 16.48
CA LEU A 403 17.40 -4.15 16.14
C LEU A 403 18.60 -3.29 15.68
N LYS A 404 19.77 -3.51 16.29
CA LYS A 404 21.02 -2.89 15.82
C LYS A 404 21.50 -3.64 14.56
N PRO A 405 21.75 -2.95 13.44
CA PRO A 405 22.20 -3.59 12.21
C PRO A 405 23.41 -4.52 12.37
N ALA A 406 24.41 -4.14 13.17
CA ALA A 406 25.56 -5.00 13.46
C ALA A 406 25.15 -6.35 14.07
N GLN A 407 24.09 -6.40 14.87
CA GLN A 407 23.58 -7.64 15.46
C GLN A 407 22.95 -8.57 14.41
N TRP A 408 22.38 -8.00 13.34
CA TRP A 408 21.86 -8.82 12.23
C TRP A 408 22.99 -9.54 11.49
N TRP A 409 24.08 -8.83 11.22
CA TRP A 409 25.23 -9.40 10.53
C TRP A 409 26.04 -10.42 11.36
N SER A 410 25.91 -10.37 12.69
CA SER A 410 26.61 -11.30 13.59
C SER A 410 25.85 -12.59 13.86
N ARG A 411 24.60 -12.67 13.43
CA ARG A 411 23.79 -13.90 13.55
C ARG A 411 24.09 -14.83 12.38
N PRO A 412 24.13 -16.15 12.62
CA PRO A 412 24.29 -17.15 11.56
C PRO A 412 23.06 -17.20 10.64
#